data_ec76142ff8844538025aabdeaeeb2bc0
#
_entry.id   ec76142ff8844538025aabdeaeeb2bc0
#
_cell.length_a   1.000
_cell.length_b   1.000
_cell.length_c   1.000
_cell.angle_alpha   90.00
_cell.angle_beta   90.00
_cell.angle_gamma   90.00
#
_symmetry.space_group_name_H-M   'P 1'
#
loop_
_entity.id
_entity.type
_entity.pdbx_description
1 polymer ?
#
loop_
_entity_poly.entity_id
_entity_poly.type
_entity_poly.pdbx_seq_one_letter_code
_entity_poly.pdbx_strand_id
1 'polypeptide(L)'
;MKKTTISRAIAAIAVAMNTAPSAAQIPAGYYDNLKGKSGAELKNAVHETIKDANVLDYGKGKGHTWEGFYTTDRTADNQVIDRYSNDTRYFGSKGSSVGGMNIEHSFPKSWWGGSENQAYKDLYNLMPSEQKINSAKSNYPMGEVSKATTDNGCTKVGTGSKGYKLWE
;
A
#
# COMPACT_ATOMS: atom_id res chain seq x y z
N MET A 1 39.58 27.27 58.01
CA MET A 1 38.52 26.39 57.50
C MET A 1 38.00 26.93 56.16
N LYS A 2 38.37 26.31 55.04
CA LYS A 2 37.91 26.71 53.69
C LYS A 2 36.64 25.90 53.37
N LYS A 3 35.49 26.59 53.11
CA LYS A 3 34.28 25.95 52.70
C LYS A 3 34.31 25.73 51.17
N THR A 4 34.32 24.50 50.73
CA THR A 4 34.26 24.12 49.34
C THR A 4 32.80 24.02 48.92
N THR A 5 32.34 24.92 48.02
CA THR A 5 31.00 24.90 47.46
C THR A 5 31.00 23.96 46.28
N ILE A 6 30.27 22.85 46.39
CA ILE A 6 30.05 21.89 45.29
C ILE A 6 28.88 22.38 44.44
N SER A 7 29.18 22.87 43.23
CA SER A 7 28.17 23.25 42.23
C SER A 7 27.67 21.98 41.56
N ARG A 8 26.40 21.64 41.75
CA ARG A 8 25.74 20.54 41.03
C ARG A 8 25.23 21.08 39.69
N ALA A 9 25.90 20.67 38.61
CA ALA A 9 25.38 20.89 37.26
C ALA A 9 24.23 19.91 37.00
N ILE A 10 23.02 20.43 36.79
CA ILE A 10 21.87 19.66 36.34
C ILE A 10 21.96 19.60 34.81
N ALA A 11 22.32 18.45 34.28
CA ALA A 11 22.23 18.20 32.85
C ALA A 11 20.75 17.96 32.47
N ALA A 12 20.15 18.89 31.76
CA ALA A 12 18.84 18.71 31.16
C ALA A 12 18.98 17.76 29.97
N ILE A 13 18.45 16.54 30.08
CA ILE A 13 18.33 15.62 28.98
C ILE A 13 17.10 16.07 28.18
N ALA A 14 17.33 16.70 27.03
CA ALA A 14 16.27 16.96 26.04
C ALA A 14 15.91 15.62 25.39
N VAL A 15 14.79 15.03 25.79
CA VAL A 15 14.19 13.91 25.07
C VAL A 15 13.60 14.48 23.77
N ALA A 16 14.28 14.23 22.65
CA ALA A 16 13.72 14.47 21.33
C ALA A 16 12.53 13.52 21.15
N MET A 17 11.32 14.03 21.30
CA MET A 17 10.12 13.31 20.89
C MET A 17 10.16 13.19 19.37
N ASN A 18 10.52 12.02 18.85
CA ASN A 18 10.28 11.64 17.48
C ASN A 18 8.75 11.66 17.28
N THR A 19 8.24 12.75 16.73
CA THR A 19 6.86 12.76 16.21
C THR A 19 6.83 11.82 15.03
N ALA A 20 6.24 10.64 15.22
CA ALA A 20 5.87 9.78 14.10
C ALA A 20 5.10 10.65 13.08
N PRO A 21 5.29 10.44 11.75
CA PRO A 21 4.51 11.17 10.76
C PRO A 21 3.04 10.97 11.09
N SER A 22 2.32 12.06 11.35
CA SER A 22 0.90 11.98 11.60
C SER A 22 0.25 11.40 10.35
N ALA A 23 -0.46 10.28 10.48
CA ALA A 23 -1.36 9.83 9.43
C ALA A 23 -2.18 11.04 8.98
N ALA A 24 -2.33 11.22 7.66
CA ALA A 24 -3.07 12.34 7.12
C ALA A 24 -4.44 12.38 7.79
N GLN A 25 -4.71 13.46 8.55
CA GLN A 25 -5.94 13.56 9.32
C GLN A 25 -7.09 13.77 8.34
N ILE A 26 -8.11 12.92 8.42
CA ILE A 26 -9.33 13.09 7.64
C ILE A 26 -9.94 14.45 7.97
N PRO A 27 -10.22 15.31 6.97
CA PRO A 27 -10.80 16.61 7.22
C PRO A 27 -12.11 16.53 8.02
N ALA A 28 -12.34 17.47 8.91
CA ALA A 28 -13.61 17.56 9.64
C ALA A 28 -14.78 17.65 8.64
N GLY A 29 -15.83 16.88 8.87
CA GLY A 29 -16.99 16.85 7.98
C GLY A 29 -16.86 16.02 6.70
N TYR A 30 -15.71 15.39 6.44
CA TYR A 30 -15.48 14.61 5.21
C TYR A 30 -16.53 13.53 4.96
N TYR A 31 -17.09 12.94 6.01
CA TYR A 31 -18.12 11.91 5.94
C TYR A 31 -19.53 12.39 6.30
N ASP A 32 -19.77 13.70 6.43
CA ASP A 32 -21.05 14.20 6.90
C ASP A 32 -22.21 13.87 5.97
N ASN A 33 -21.95 13.84 4.65
CA ASN A 33 -22.93 13.47 3.64
C ASN A 33 -23.33 11.98 3.66
N LEU A 34 -22.62 11.14 4.43
CA LEU A 34 -22.94 9.70 4.57
C LEU A 34 -23.89 9.41 5.73
N LYS A 35 -24.03 10.35 6.68
CA LYS A 35 -24.82 10.16 7.91
C LYS A 35 -26.28 9.84 7.60
N GLY A 36 -26.81 8.81 8.25
CA GLY A 36 -28.21 8.39 8.11
C GLY A 36 -28.57 7.68 6.79
N LYS A 37 -27.61 7.48 5.88
CA LYS A 37 -27.83 6.81 4.59
C LYS A 37 -27.57 5.31 4.69
N SER A 38 -28.26 4.53 3.80
CA SER A 38 -28.08 3.08 3.70
C SER A 38 -28.28 2.59 2.25
N GLY A 39 -27.92 1.35 1.96
CA GLY A 39 -28.13 0.71 0.66
C GLY A 39 -27.60 1.54 -0.53
N ALA A 40 -28.39 1.72 -1.54
CA ALA A 40 -28.02 2.43 -2.78
C ALA A 40 -27.72 3.92 -2.52
N GLU A 41 -28.43 4.56 -1.59
CA GLU A 41 -28.20 5.96 -1.25
C GLU A 41 -26.83 6.15 -0.60
N LEU A 42 -26.42 5.27 0.32
CA LEU A 42 -25.08 5.28 0.92
C LEU A 42 -24.02 5.06 -0.15
N LYS A 43 -24.20 4.07 -1.04
CA LYS A 43 -23.26 3.80 -2.14
C LYS A 43 -23.03 5.04 -3.01
N ASN A 44 -24.11 5.72 -3.40
CA ASN A 44 -24.01 6.92 -4.21
C ASN A 44 -23.33 8.07 -3.45
N ALA A 45 -23.63 8.26 -2.16
CA ALA A 45 -23.01 9.29 -1.35
C ALA A 45 -21.51 9.03 -1.15
N VAL A 46 -21.09 7.77 -0.96
CA VAL A 46 -19.66 7.39 -0.92
C VAL A 46 -18.99 7.72 -2.25
N HIS A 47 -19.61 7.36 -3.39
CA HIS A 47 -19.08 7.69 -4.71
C HIS A 47 -18.88 9.21 -4.87
N GLU A 48 -19.87 10.02 -4.52
CA GLU A 48 -19.77 11.48 -4.58
C GLU A 48 -18.64 12.05 -3.70
N THR A 49 -18.35 11.39 -2.56
CA THR A 49 -17.27 11.82 -1.66
C THR A 49 -15.87 11.54 -2.22
N ILE A 50 -15.70 10.43 -2.95
CA ILE A 50 -14.38 9.95 -3.37
C ILE A 50 -14.08 10.17 -4.85
N LYS A 51 -15.05 10.51 -5.69
CA LYS A 51 -14.89 10.62 -7.16
C LYS A 51 -13.86 11.66 -7.61
N ASP A 52 -13.65 12.70 -6.82
CA ASP A 52 -12.74 13.82 -7.12
C ASP A 52 -11.36 13.63 -6.44
N ALA A 53 -10.97 12.39 -6.15
CA ALA A 53 -9.66 12.09 -5.57
C ALA A 53 -8.52 12.51 -6.51
N ASN A 54 -7.40 12.98 -5.92
CA ASN A 54 -6.18 13.22 -6.68
C ASN A 54 -5.61 11.89 -7.18
N VAL A 55 -5.71 11.65 -8.48
CA VAL A 55 -5.22 10.43 -9.12
C VAL A 55 -3.80 10.66 -9.64
N LEU A 56 -2.85 9.84 -9.18
CA LEU A 56 -1.48 9.83 -9.70
C LEU A 56 -1.44 9.15 -11.06
N ASP A 57 -0.51 9.54 -11.93
CA ASP A 57 -0.28 8.83 -13.18
C ASP A 57 0.33 7.45 -12.94
N TYR A 58 0.01 6.50 -13.82
CA TYR A 58 0.55 5.15 -13.70
C TYR A 58 2.03 5.12 -14.03
N GLY A 59 2.82 4.41 -13.21
CA GLY A 59 4.24 4.21 -13.48
C GLY A 59 5.18 4.87 -12.47
N LYS A 60 6.37 5.24 -12.92
CA LYS A 60 7.45 5.83 -12.11
C LYS A 60 7.65 7.31 -12.43
N GLY A 61 8.10 8.07 -11.45
CA GLY A 61 8.39 9.50 -11.56
C GLY A 61 7.60 10.32 -10.54
N LYS A 62 7.82 11.63 -10.55
CA LYS A 62 7.05 12.59 -9.77
C LYS A 62 5.59 12.60 -10.25
N GLY A 63 4.64 12.54 -9.33
CA GLY A 63 3.22 12.49 -9.66
C GLY A 63 2.71 11.14 -10.16
N HIS A 64 3.51 10.06 -10.01
CA HIS A 64 3.18 8.72 -10.49
C HIS A 64 3.02 7.71 -9.35
N THR A 65 2.53 6.52 -9.67
CA THR A 65 2.22 5.43 -8.72
C THR A 65 3.36 5.11 -7.77
N TRP A 66 4.62 5.01 -8.26
CA TRP A 66 5.78 4.73 -7.40
C TRP A 66 6.08 5.85 -6.40
N GLU A 67 5.73 7.08 -6.69
CA GLU A 67 5.77 8.16 -5.69
C GLU A 67 4.71 7.97 -4.61
N GLY A 68 3.52 7.51 -5.00
CA GLY A 68 2.46 7.14 -4.07
C GLY A 68 2.90 6.02 -3.13
N PHE A 69 3.41 4.92 -3.66
CA PHE A 69 3.91 3.77 -2.89
C PHE A 69 5.00 4.14 -1.88
N TYR A 70 5.87 5.08 -2.24
CA TYR A 70 6.86 5.62 -1.30
C TYR A 70 6.22 6.23 -0.03
N THR A 71 4.97 6.61 -0.10
CA THR A 71 4.20 7.16 1.01
C THR A 71 3.29 6.11 1.68
N THR A 72 2.62 5.26 0.89
CA THR A 72 1.57 4.35 1.36
C THR A 72 2.07 2.94 1.70
N ASP A 73 3.12 2.46 1.01
CA ASP A 73 3.59 1.07 1.09
C ASP A 73 5.04 0.96 1.56
N ARG A 74 5.42 1.82 2.49
CA ARG A 74 6.77 1.91 3.03
C ARG A 74 6.76 1.87 4.56
N THR A 75 7.64 1.05 5.13
CA THR A 75 7.91 1.05 6.57
C THR A 75 8.79 2.25 6.98
N ALA A 76 8.95 2.47 8.28
CA ALA A 76 9.78 3.57 8.81
C ALA A 76 11.26 3.47 8.41
N ASP A 77 11.76 2.26 8.20
CA ASP A 77 13.13 1.95 7.76
C ASP A 77 13.29 1.79 6.25
N ASN A 78 12.35 2.32 5.47
CA ASN A 78 12.35 2.33 4.00
C ASN A 78 12.06 0.99 3.33
N GLN A 79 11.71 -0.07 4.06
CA GLN A 79 11.34 -1.33 3.44
C GLN A 79 10.02 -1.19 2.68
N VAL A 80 9.94 -1.86 1.53
CA VAL A 80 8.71 -1.99 0.75
C VAL A 80 7.76 -2.96 1.44
N ILE A 81 6.50 -2.59 1.57
CA ILE A 81 5.44 -3.49 2.02
C ILE A 81 4.95 -4.26 0.79
N ASP A 82 5.50 -5.46 0.57
CA ASP A 82 5.04 -6.41 -0.44
C ASP A 82 4.04 -7.38 0.20
N ARG A 83 2.86 -7.53 -0.39
CA ARG A 83 1.81 -8.41 0.16
C ARG A 83 1.88 -9.83 -0.37
N TYR A 84 2.71 -10.09 -1.37
CA TYR A 84 2.82 -11.38 -2.05
C TYR A 84 4.17 -12.08 -1.84
N SER A 85 5.12 -11.43 -1.17
CA SER A 85 6.44 -11.99 -0.93
C SER A 85 6.99 -11.51 0.42
N ASN A 86 7.76 -12.38 1.07
CA ASN A 86 8.52 -12.05 2.27
C ASN A 86 9.95 -11.55 1.94
N ASP A 87 10.28 -11.41 0.66
CA ASP A 87 11.58 -10.88 0.26
C ASP A 87 11.73 -9.41 0.67
N THR A 88 12.80 -9.13 1.37
CA THR A 88 13.10 -7.77 1.81
C THR A 88 13.63 -6.92 0.67
N ARG A 89 12.93 -5.83 0.36
CA ARG A 89 13.33 -4.81 -0.61
C ARG A 89 13.16 -3.42 -0.02
N TYR A 90 13.94 -2.47 -0.49
CA TYR A 90 13.93 -1.11 0.04
C TYR A 90 13.66 -0.10 -1.07
N PHE A 91 12.91 0.93 -0.74
CA PHE A 91 12.80 2.09 -1.62
C PHE A 91 14.14 2.83 -1.69
N GLY A 92 14.49 3.24 -2.92
CA GLY A 92 15.54 4.21 -3.16
C GLY A 92 15.00 5.64 -3.14
N SER A 93 15.21 6.39 -4.21
CA SER A 93 14.66 7.75 -4.34
C SER A 93 13.15 7.73 -4.50
N LYS A 94 12.46 8.71 -3.89
CA LYS A 94 11.01 8.90 -4.03
C LYS A 94 10.60 8.97 -5.52
N GLY A 95 9.63 8.18 -5.91
CA GLY A 95 9.15 8.07 -7.28
C GLY A 95 9.92 7.08 -8.17
N SER A 96 11.04 6.51 -7.71
CA SER A 96 11.76 5.45 -8.43
C SER A 96 11.09 4.09 -8.20
N SER A 97 11.06 3.26 -9.25
CA SER A 97 10.67 1.86 -9.11
C SER A 97 11.71 1.06 -8.33
N VAL A 98 11.29 0.00 -7.67
CA VAL A 98 12.18 -0.94 -6.95
C VAL A 98 12.49 -2.13 -7.86
N GLY A 99 13.76 -2.52 -7.92
CA GLY A 99 14.21 -3.64 -8.75
C GLY A 99 13.53 -4.96 -8.40
N GLY A 100 13.10 -5.71 -9.42
CA GLY A 100 12.38 -6.96 -9.24
C GLY A 100 10.93 -6.85 -8.79
N MET A 101 10.36 -5.63 -8.81
CA MET A 101 8.97 -5.37 -8.44
C MET A 101 8.18 -4.75 -9.60
N ASN A 102 6.89 -5.02 -9.60
CA ASN A 102 5.89 -4.44 -10.50
C ASN A 102 4.82 -3.68 -9.70
N ILE A 103 4.00 -2.92 -10.42
CA ILE A 103 2.73 -2.39 -9.93
C ILE A 103 1.70 -3.49 -10.13
N GLU A 104 1.13 -3.97 -9.04
CA GLU A 104 0.05 -4.95 -9.05
C GLU A 104 -1.31 -4.28 -8.98
N HIS A 105 -2.28 -4.80 -9.77
CA HIS A 105 -3.69 -4.48 -9.63
C HIS A 105 -4.37 -5.57 -8.80
N SER A 106 -4.74 -5.29 -7.55
CA SER A 106 -5.38 -6.25 -6.65
C SER A 106 -6.71 -6.77 -7.22
N PHE A 107 -7.48 -5.89 -7.86
CA PHE A 107 -8.57 -6.26 -8.75
C PHE A 107 -8.04 -6.23 -10.18
N PRO A 108 -7.90 -7.37 -10.86
CA PRO A 108 -7.20 -7.48 -12.13
C PRO A 108 -7.78 -6.59 -13.23
N LYS A 109 -6.90 -5.86 -13.95
CA LYS A 109 -7.28 -4.96 -15.04
C LYS A 109 -8.20 -5.64 -16.10
N SER A 110 -7.95 -6.89 -16.41
CA SER A 110 -8.72 -7.66 -17.38
C SER A 110 -10.19 -7.86 -16.96
N TRP A 111 -10.51 -7.79 -15.68
CA TRP A 111 -11.87 -8.02 -15.17
C TRP A 111 -12.83 -6.85 -15.44
N TRP A 112 -12.31 -5.66 -15.76
CA TRP A 112 -13.13 -4.52 -16.22
C TRP A 112 -12.91 -4.15 -17.69
N GLY A 113 -12.35 -5.07 -18.49
CA GLY A 113 -12.14 -4.88 -19.93
C GLY A 113 -10.82 -4.23 -20.31
N GLY A 114 -9.90 -4.03 -19.35
CA GLY A 114 -8.51 -3.63 -19.62
C GLY A 114 -8.30 -2.15 -19.91
N SER A 115 -9.34 -1.31 -19.87
CA SER A 115 -9.21 0.13 -20.11
C SER A 115 -8.42 0.84 -19.01
N GLU A 116 -7.67 1.86 -19.36
CA GLU A 116 -6.89 2.70 -18.44
C GLU A 116 -7.76 3.83 -17.85
N ASN A 117 -8.87 3.42 -17.23
CA ASN A 117 -9.79 4.30 -16.53
C ASN A 117 -9.22 4.72 -15.14
N GLN A 118 -10.03 5.36 -14.31
CA GLN A 118 -9.61 5.79 -12.97
C GLN A 118 -9.17 4.61 -12.09
N ALA A 119 -9.83 3.45 -12.16
CA ALA A 119 -9.47 2.26 -11.39
C ALA A 119 -8.07 1.72 -11.74
N TYR A 120 -7.60 1.96 -12.97
CA TYR A 120 -6.24 1.62 -13.41
C TYR A 120 -5.14 2.38 -12.65
N LYS A 121 -5.45 3.56 -12.17
CA LYS A 121 -4.50 4.47 -11.47
C LYS A 121 -4.79 4.61 -9.98
N ASP A 122 -5.84 3.95 -9.46
CA ASP A 122 -6.28 4.09 -8.08
C ASP A 122 -5.33 3.37 -7.13
N LEU A 123 -4.68 4.12 -6.21
CA LEU A 123 -3.78 3.54 -5.21
C LEU A 123 -4.46 2.56 -4.24
N TYR A 124 -5.78 2.59 -4.08
CA TYR A 124 -6.50 1.57 -3.31
C TYR A 124 -6.56 0.21 -4.04
N ASN A 125 -6.40 0.23 -5.37
CA ASN A 125 -6.33 -0.97 -6.20
C ASN A 125 -4.89 -1.39 -6.52
N LEU A 126 -3.92 -0.52 -6.28
CA LEU A 126 -2.53 -0.71 -6.66
C LEU A 126 -1.64 -1.00 -5.45
N MET A 127 -0.65 -1.87 -5.64
CA MET A 127 0.39 -2.13 -4.65
C MET A 127 1.71 -2.51 -5.32
N PRO A 128 2.87 -2.26 -4.68
CA PRO A 128 4.14 -2.82 -5.14
C PRO A 128 4.15 -4.33 -4.86
N SER A 129 4.57 -5.13 -5.84
CA SER A 129 4.58 -6.59 -5.72
C SER A 129 5.80 -7.20 -6.40
N GLU A 130 6.29 -8.31 -5.85
CA GLU A 130 7.33 -9.10 -6.50
C GLU A 130 6.90 -9.50 -7.91
N GLN A 131 7.77 -9.21 -8.89
CA GLN A 131 7.47 -9.40 -10.31
C GLN A 131 7.16 -10.85 -10.67
N LYS A 132 7.88 -11.83 -10.09
CA LYS A 132 7.69 -13.26 -10.38
C LYS A 132 6.33 -13.75 -9.93
N ILE A 133 5.93 -13.40 -8.70
CA ILE A 133 4.65 -13.80 -8.14
C ILE A 133 3.51 -13.06 -8.84
N ASN A 134 3.63 -11.76 -9.08
CA ASN A 134 2.65 -11.01 -9.84
C ASN A 134 2.42 -11.65 -11.23
N SER A 135 3.50 -12.01 -11.93
CA SER A 135 3.40 -12.69 -13.23
C SER A 135 2.76 -14.07 -13.13
N ALA A 136 3.13 -14.87 -12.12
CA ALA A 136 2.57 -16.20 -11.91
C ALA A 136 1.08 -16.15 -11.55
N LYS A 137 0.70 -15.21 -10.67
CA LYS A 137 -0.68 -14.97 -10.23
C LYS A 137 -1.57 -14.55 -11.40
N SER A 138 -1.03 -13.77 -12.34
CA SER A 138 -1.82 -13.29 -13.49
C SER A 138 -3.14 -12.64 -13.03
N ASN A 139 -4.25 -12.95 -13.67
CA ASN A 139 -5.59 -12.50 -13.30
C ASN A 139 -6.43 -13.62 -12.64
N TYR A 140 -5.80 -14.63 -12.05
CA TYR A 140 -6.52 -15.69 -11.39
C TYR A 140 -7.25 -15.19 -10.15
N PRO A 141 -8.42 -15.72 -9.84
CA PRO A 141 -9.12 -15.43 -8.59
C PRO A 141 -8.38 -16.03 -7.38
N MET A 142 -8.56 -15.39 -6.24
CA MET A 142 -8.07 -15.91 -4.95
C MET A 142 -8.90 -17.12 -4.52
N GLY A 143 -8.22 -18.12 -3.96
CA GLY A 143 -8.85 -19.32 -3.44
C GLY A 143 -7.83 -20.36 -3.01
N GLU A 144 -8.28 -21.43 -2.37
CA GLU A 144 -7.44 -22.50 -1.85
C GLU A 144 -6.73 -23.28 -2.97
N VAL A 145 -5.39 -23.29 -2.95
CA VAL A 145 -4.54 -23.97 -3.95
C VAL A 145 -4.19 -25.37 -3.47
N SER A 146 -4.82 -26.39 -4.09
CA SER A 146 -4.56 -27.82 -3.78
C SER A 146 -3.26 -28.34 -4.41
N LYS A 147 -2.86 -27.81 -5.58
CA LYS A 147 -1.64 -28.19 -6.30
C LYS A 147 -0.94 -26.92 -6.77
N ALA A 148 0.08 -26.51 -6.04
CA ALA A 148 0.89 -25.35 -6.38
C ALA A 148 1.80 -25.64 -7.60
N THR A 149 1.91 -24.67 -8.49
CA THR A 149 2.93 -24.59 -9.55
C THR A 149 3.99 -23.55 -9.21
N THR A 150 3.64 -22.58 -8.38
CA THR A 150 4.54 -21.58 -7.80
C THR A 150 4.20 -21.44 -6.33
N ASP A 151 5.22 -21.43 -5.47
CA ASP A 151 5.10 -21.24 -4.03
C ASP A 151 6.37 -20.54 -3.54
N ASN A 152 6.25 -19.36 -2.94
CA ASN A 152 7.37 -18.62 -2.36
C ASN A 152 7.32 -18.57 -0.83
N GLY A 153 6.48 -19.40 -0.19
CA GLY A 153 6.29 -19.42 1.25
C GLY A 153 5.36 -18.33 1.80
N CYS A 154 4.91 -17.39 0.94
CA CYS A 154 3.95 -16.35 1.27
C CYS A 154 2.71 -16.47 0.38
N THR A 155 2.92 -16.69 -0.90
CA THR A 155 1.86 -16.80 -1.92
C THR A 155 2.03 -18.08 -2.70
N LYS A 156 0.94 -18.80 -2.92
CA LYS A 156 0.88 -19.95 -3.81
C LYS A 156 0.03 -19.65 -5.04
N VAL A 157 0.48 -20.14 -6.19
CA VAL A 157 -0.28 -20.09 -7.44
C VAL A 157 -0.37 -21.50 -8.01
N GLY A 158 -1.55 -21.91 -8.43
CA GLY A 158 -1.71 -23.27 -8.92
C GLY A 158 -3.14 -23.62 -9.28
N THR A 159 -3.55 -24.83 -8.92
CA THR A 159 -4.87 -25.36 -9.22
C THR A 159 -5.58 -25.76 -7.94
N GLY A 160 -6.81 -25.33 -7.77
CA GLY A 160 -7.69 -25.73 -6.68
C GLY A 160 -8.30 -27.12 -6.88
N SER A 161 -8.98 -27.64 -5.88
CA SER A 161 -9.57 -28.99 -5.87
C SER A 161 -10.54 -29.25 -7.05
N LYS A 162 -11.15 -28.20 -7.58
CA LYS A 162 -12.07 -28.27 -8.73
C LYS A 162 -11.39 -28.05 -10.10
N GLY A 163 -10.07 -27.98 -10.16
CA GLY A 163 -9.30 -27.82 -11.39
C GLY A 163 -9.16 -26.37 -11.89
N TYR A 164 -9.72 -25.37 -11.23
CA TYR A 164 -9.57 -23.97 -11.60
C TYR A 164 -8.20 -23.42 -11.21
N LYS A 165 -7.68 -22.52 -12.03
CA LYS A 165 -6.47 -21.76 -11.70
C LYS A 165 -6.80 -20.73 -10.63
N LEU A 166 -6.02 -20.74 -9.54
CA LEU A 166 -6.20 -19.92 -8.35
C LEU A 166 -4.85 -19.42 -7.83
N TRP A 167 -4.91 -18.45 -6.95
CA TRP A 167 -3.79 -18.08 -6.08
C TRP A 167 -4.27 -17.96 -4.62
N GLU A 168 -3.35 -18.21 -3.68
CA GLU A 168 -3.55 -18.21 -2.23
C GLU A 168 -2.48 -17.37 -1.55
#